data_cdba8a2944ef5631e5c78c8f552150f1
#
_entry.id   cdba8a2944ef5631e5c78c8f552150f1
#
_cell.length_a   1.000
_cell.length_b   1.000
_cell.length_c   1.000
_cell.angle_alpha   90.00
_cell.angle_beta   90.00
_cell.angle_gamma   90.00
#
_symmetry.space_group_name_H-M   'P 1'
#
loop_
_entity.id
_entity.type
_entity.pdbx_description
1 polymer ?
#
loop_
_entity_poly.entity_id
_entity_poly.type
_entity_poly.pdbx_seq_one_letter_code
_entity_poly.pdbx_strand_id
1 'polypeptide(L)'
;PRSTLFPYTTLFRSWDEQDLLPDVSGLTFSPIHKKVKFTKEQKLVLEELRQGLESKKFIPFLLHGVTSSGKTEIYIDIVRQTLESGRSVILLLPEIALTPQITGRFRAVFGDTVALWHSKLTHATRAWTWKKICAGEFRIVIGARSAIFTPLKNLGLVVVDEEQEHSYKQDSINPRYHARDVALMRGKIHKIPVLLASATPSLESYYNHIQ
;
A
#
# COMPACT_ATOMS: atom_id res chain seq x y z
N PRO A 1 28.50 -37.63 -12.10
CA PRO A 1 28.50 -36.46 -11.23
C PRO A 1 27.07 -36.30 -10.69
N ARG A 2 26.92 -36.64 -9.42
CA ARG A 2 25.63 -36.55 -8.74
C ARG A 2 25.39 -35.10 -8.39
N SER A 3 24.33 -34.49 -8.96
CA SER A 3 23.79 -33.21 -8.53
C SER A 3 23.12 -33.40 -7.16
N THR A 4 23.75 -32.92 -6.10
CA THR A 4 23.16 -32.83 -4.79
C THR A 4 22.21 -31.62 -4.77
N LEU A 5 20.94 -31.88 -5.00
CA LEU A 5 19.87 -30.93 -4.71
C LEU A 5 19.77 -30.81 -3.18
N PHE A 6 20.23 -29.70 -2.62
CA PHE A 6 19.94 -29.36 -1.24
C PHE A 6 18.44 -29.00 -1.12
N PRO A 7 17.68 -29.68 -0.24
CA PRO A 7 16.28 -29.31 -0.02
C PRO A 7 16.21 -27.90 0.58
N TYR A 8 15.46 -27.03 -0.04
CA TYR A 8 15.19 -25.64 0.39
C TYR A 8 14.69 -25.49 1.83
N THR A 9 14.28 -26.57 2.46
CA THR A 9 13.76 -26.62 3.84
C THR A 9 14.83 -26.50 4.92
N THR A 10 16.11 -26.68 4.61
CA THR A 10 17.19 -26.68 5.62
C THR A 10 17.76 -25.29 5.88
N LEU A 11 17.59 -24.33 4.95
CA LEU A 11 18.12 -22.96 5.07
C LEU A 11 17.30 -22.06 6.00
N PHE A 12 16.09 -22.46 6.40
CA PHE A 12 15.19 -21.64 7.22
C PHE A 12 15.09 -22.07 8.70
N ARG A 13 15.81 -23.10 9.12
CA ARG A 13 15.70 -23.64 10.51
C ARG A 13 16.64 -23.01 11.53
N SER A 14 17.54 -22.13 11.14
CA SER A 14 18.54 -21.55 12.04
C SER A 14 18.45 -20.04 12.29
N TRP A 15 17.31 -19.45 11.97
CA TRP A 15 17.10 -18.02 12.20
C TRP A 15 16.19 -17.86 13.41
N ASP A 16 16.72 -17.35 14.53
CA ASP A 16 15.92 -16.93 15.66
C ASP A 16 14.98 -15.82 15.21
N GLU A 17 13.69 -15.93 15.55
CA GLU A 17 12.68 -14.92 15.19
C GLU A 17 13.02 -13.53 15.74
N GLN A 18 13.83 -13.45 16.80
CA GLN A 18 14.28 -12.21 17.42
C GLN A 18 15.25 -11.40 16.54
N ASP A 19 16.07 -12.07 15.70
CA ASP A 19 17.02 -11.40 14.80
C ASP A 19 16.37 -10.81 13.55
N LEU A 20 15.11 -11.12 13.30
CA LEU A 20 14.36 -10.69 12.11
C LEU A 20 13.47 -9.46 12.35
N LEU A 21 13.35 -9.03 13.59
CA LEU A 21 12.57 -7.83 13.91
C LEU A 21 13.35 -6.60 13.43
N PRO A 22 12.77 -5.76 12.56
CA PRO A 22 13.38 -4.47 12.29
C PRO A 22 13.48 -3.73 13.62
N ASP A 23 14.66 -3.16 13.89
CA ASP A 23 14.85 -2.32 15.07
C ASP A 23 13.91 -1.11 15.00
N VAL A 24 12.77 -1.22 15.64
CA VAL A 24 11.76 -0.16 15.81
C VAL A 24 11.79 0.41 17.23
N SER A 25 12.80 0.02 18.05
CA SER A 25 12.92 0.38 19.47
C SER A 25 13.09 1.87 19.74
N GLY A 26 13.35 2.71 18.72
CA GLY A 26 13.48 4.16 18.85
C GLY A 26 12.22 4.97 18.56
N LEU A 27 11.11 4.36 18.14
CA LEU A 27 9.92 5.08 17.71
C LEU A 27 8.71 4.72 18.58
N THR A 28 8.65 5.27 19.77
CA THR A 28 7.41 5.28 20.57
C THR A 28 6.39 6.20 19.92
N PHE A 29 5.46 5.64 19.17
CA PHE A 29 4.32 6.38 18.64
C PHE A 29 3.18 6.33 19.64
N SER A 30 2.90 7.45 20.31
CA SER A 30 1.65 7.60 21.05
C SER A 30 0.48 7.59 20.07
N PRO A 31 -0.59 6.83 20.31
CA PRO A 31 -1.75 6.82 19.42
C PRO A 31 -2.39 8.21 19.42
N ILE A 32 -2.23 8.92 18.33
CA ILE A 32 -2.83 10.26 18.17
C ILE A 32 -4.25 10.07 17.64
N HIS A 33 -5.22 9.97 18.53
CA HIS A 33 -6.64 10.09 18.19
C HIS A 33 -7.01 11.56 17.95
N LYS A 34 -6.41 12.20 16.97
CA LYS A 34 -6.87 13.52 16.53
C LYS A 34 -8.15 13.30 15.70
N LYS A 35 -9.30 13.72 16.18
CA LYS A 35 -10.52 13.84 15.36
C LYS A 35 -10.25 14.85 14.26
N VAL A 36 -10.01 14.37 13.06
CA VAL A 36 -9.81 15.19 11.88
C VAL A 36 -11.17 15.78 11.48
N LYS A 37 -11.25 17.10 11.34
CA LYS A 37 -12.42 17.75 10.78
C LYS A 37 -12.25 17.85 9.26
N PHE A 38 -12.99 17.04 8.53
CA PHE A 38 -13.02 17.09 7.07
C PHE A 38 -13.76 18.31 6.56
N THR A 39 -13.28 18.91 5.47
CA THR A 39 -13.99 19.94 4.71
C THR A 39 -15.24 19.36 4.04
N LYS A 40 -16.08 20.21 3.44
CA LYS A 40 -17.26 19.73 2.69
C LYS A 40 -16.85 18.88 1.49
N GLU A 41 -15.84 19.33 0.75
CA GLU A 41 -15.31 18.63 -0.42
C GLU A 41 -14.70 17.26 -0.05
N GLN A 42 -13.92 17.21 1.03
CA GLN A 42 -13.35 15.95 1.52
C GLN A 42 -14.44 14.96 1.96
N LYS A 43 -15.53 15.42 2.54
CA LYS A 43 -16.67 14.56 2.90
C LYS A 43 -17.37 13.97 1.68
N LEU A 44 -17.56 14.77 0.62
CA LEU A 44 -18.12 14.27 -0.65
C LEU A 44 -17.24 13.19 -1.25
N VAL A 45 -15.94 13.43 -1.34
CA VAL A 45 -14.97 12.43 -1.83
C VAL A 45 -15.02 11.14 -1.01
N LEU A 46 -15.04 11.25 0.33
CA LEU A 46 -15.13 10.08 1.20
C LEU A 46 -16.43 9.31 0.99
N GLU A 47 -17.54 9.99 0.77
CA GLU A 47 -18.81 9.33 0.49
C GLU A 47 -18.80 8.54 -0.82
N GLU A 48 -18.26 9.12 -1.89
CA GLU A 48 -18.09 8.43 -3.18
C GLU A 48 -17.18 7.20 -3.04
N LEU A 49 -16.05 7.33 -2.32
CA LEU A 49 -15.13 6.22 -2.08
C LEU A 49 -15.79 5.11 -1.26
N ARG A 50 -16.63 5.43 -0.27
CA ARG A 50 -17.41 4.45 0.52
C ARG A 50 -18.36 3.66 -0.36
N GLN A 51 -19.12 4.34 -1.19
CA GLN A 51 -20.03 3.69 -2.15
C GLN A 51 -19.25 2.76 -3.09
N GLY A 52 -18.05 3.19 -3.51
CA GLY A 52 -17.15 2.36 -4.28
C GLY A 52 -16.70 1.08 -3.55
N LEU A 53 -16.36 1.19 -2.26
CA LEU A 53 -15.98 0.03 -1.43
C LEU A 53 -17.13 -0.96 -1.25
N GLU A 54 -18.36 -0.47 -1.11
CA GLU A 54 -19.55 -1.28 -0.90
C GLU A 54 -20.02 -1.97 -2.18
N SER A 55 -19.76 -1.36 -3.33
CA SER A 55 -20.24 -1.85 -4.64
C SER A 55 -19.71 -3.22 -5.02
N LYS A 56 -18.58 -3.68 -4.45
CA LYS A 56 -17.85 -4.91 -4.82
C LYS A 56 -17.56 -4.97 -6.33
N LYS A 57 -17.31 -3.81 -6.94
CA LYS A 57 -16.97 -3.66 -8.35
C LYS A 57 -15.61 -3.00 -8.47
N PHE A 58 -14.97 -3.19 -9.62
CA PHE A 58 -13.81 -2.39 -9.99
C PHE A 58 -14.28 -0.98 -10.34
N ILE A 59 -13.83 0.01 -9.57
CA ILE A 59 -14.06 1.43 -9.83
C ILE A 59 -12.72 2.14 -9.65
N PRO A 60 -12.14 2.69 -10.71
CA PRO A 60 -10.99 3.56 -10.60
C PRO A 60 -11.46 4.97 -10.19
N PHE A 61 -10.85 5.52 -9.15
CA PHE A 61 -11.05 6.89 -8.69
C PHE A 61 -9.80 7.71 -8.95
N LEU A 62 -9.96 8.96 -9.35
CA LEU A 62 -8.88 9.93 -9.44
C LEU A 62 -9.09 11.04 -8.41
N LEU A 63 -8.30 11.04 -7.35
CA LEU A 63 -8.27 12.10 -6.35
C LEU A 63 -7.32 13.20 -6.78
N HIS A 64 -7.85 14.21 -7.43
CA HIS A 64 -7.10 15.40 -7.81
C HIS A 64 -7.15 16.43 -6.68
N GLY A 65 -6.00 16.75 -6.10
CA GLY A 65 -5.92 17.72 -4.99
C GLY A 65 -4.50 18.25 -4.81
N VAL A 66 -4.39 19.55 -4.58
CA VAL A 66 -3.10 20.21 -4.39
C VAL A 66 -2.30 19.61 -3.22
N THR A 67 -1.02 19.88 -3.20
CA THR A 67 -0.16 19.48 -2.08
C THR A 67 -0.71 20.05 -0.77
N SER A 68 -0.69 19.25 0.30
CA SER A 68 -1.24 19.62 1.63
C SER A 68 -2.76 19.81 1.67
N SER A 69 -3.52 19.39 0.66
CA SER A 69 -5.00 19.41 0.67
C SER A 69 -5.63 18.38 1.62
N GLY A 70 -4.83 17.61 2.34
CA GLY A 70 -5.31 16.58 3.26
C GLY A 70 -5.57 15.22 2.62
N LYS A 71 -5.01 14.91 1.44
CA LYS A 71 -5.12 13.59 0.79
C LYS A 71 -4.80 12.44 1.76
N THR A 72 -3.75 12.60 2.58
CA THR A 72 -3.37 11.57 3.57
C THR A 72 -4.47 11.27 4.59
N GLU A 73 -5.26 12.27 5.00
CA GLU A 73 -6.39 12.05 5.91
C GLU A 73 -7.50 11.24 5.24
N ILE A 74 -7.76 11.51 3.96
CA ILE A 74 -8.69 10.71 3.14
C ILE A 74 -8.19 9.27 3.06
N TYR A 75 -6.88 9.04 2.82
CA TYR A 75 -6.33 7.68 2.80
C TYR A 75 -6.52 6.97 4.14
N ILE A 76 -6.21 7.63 5.26
CA ILE A 76 -6.36 7.04 6.59
C ILE A 76 -7.82 6.64 6.85
N ASP A 77 -8.78 7.50 6.48
CA ASP A 77 -10.19 7.21 6.71
C ASP A 77 -10.69 6.04 5.86
N ILE A 78 -10.38 6.03 4.55
CA ILE A 78 -10.84 4.98 3.65
C ILE A 78 -10.14 3.63 3.91
N VAL A 79 -8.86 3.66 4.34
CA VAL A 79 -8.13 2.47 4.81
C VAL A 79 -8.79 1.89 6.04
N ARG A 80 -9.18 2.73 7.04
CA ARG A 80 -9.90 2.28 8.24
C ARG A 80 -11.18 1.54 7.87
N GLN A 81 -12.01 2.12 7.03
CA GLN A 81 -13.26 1.51 6.59
C GLN A 81 -13.04 0.18 5.85
N THR A 82 -11.99 0.11 5.01
CA THR A 82 -11.62 -1.13 4.34
C THR A 82 -11.24 -2.21 5.33
N LEU A 83 -10.47 -1.87 6.38
CA LEU A 83 -10.09 -2.82 7.43
C LEU A 83 -11.28 -3.25 8.29
N GLU A 84 -12.19 -2.34 8.62
CA GLU A 84 -13.41 -2.64 9.36
C GLU A 84 -14.31 -3.62 8.60
N SER A 85 -14.30 -3.56 7.27
CA SER A 85 -14.99 -4.54 6.41
C SER A 85 -14.29 -5.90 6.29
N GLY A 86 -13.22 -6.15 7.06
CA GLY A 86 -12.46 -7.42 7.03
C GLY A 86 -11.49 -7.53 5.86
N ARG A 87 -11.30 -6.47 5.06
CA ARG A 87 -10.43 -6.47 3.87
C ARG A 87 -9.08 -5.82 4.15
N SER A 88 -8.13 -5.99 3.24
CA SER A 88 -6.76 -5.47 3.34
C SER A 88 -6.48 -4.41 2.28
N VAL A 89 -5.38 -3.67 2.45
CA VAL A 89 -5.06 -2.49 1.64
C VAL A 89 -3.61 -2.49 1.19
N ILE A 90 -3.37 -2.10 -0.06
CA ILE A 90 -2.05 -1.70 -0.56
C ILE A 90 -2.06 -0.19 -0.73
N LEU A 91 -1.06 0.48 -0.14
CA LEU A 91 -0.78 1.89 -0.35
C LEU A 91 0.59 2.03 -1.01
N LEU A 92 0.59 2.44 -2.27
CA LEU A 92 1.80 2.75 -3.00
C LEU A 92 2.17 4.22 -2.79
N LEU A 93 3.41 4.44 -2.39
CA LEU A 93 4.03 5.76 -2.27
C LEU A 93 5.30 5.80 -3.11
N PRO A 94 5.66 6.93 -3.72
CA PRO A 94 7.00 7.11 -4.29
C PRO A 94 8.06 6.81 -3.25
N GLU A 95 9.18 6.22 -3.65
CA GLU A 95 10.23 5.80 -2.70
C GLU A 95 10.74 6.98 -1.85
N ILE A 96 10.78 8.18 -2.43
CA ILE A 96 11.13 9.43 -1.74
C ILE A 96 10.07 9.84 -0.68
N ALA A 97 8.83 9.46 -0.86
CA ALA A 97 7.73 9.77 0.06
C ALA A 97 7.58 8.73 1.19
N LEU A 98 8.30 7.61 1.12
CA LEU A 98 8.34 6.58 2.18
C LEU A 98 9.18 7.07 3.37
N THR A 99 8.78 8.18 3.96
CA THR A 99 9.44 8.78 5.11
C THR A 99 9.00 8.13 6.42
N PRO A 100 9.84 8.17 7.48
CA PRO A 100 9.43 7.73 8.82
C PRO A 100 8.18 8.45 9.32
N GLN A 101 7.94 9.69 8.90
CA GLN A 101 6.77 10.47 9.30
C GLN A 101 5.48 9.88 8.77
N ILE A 102 5.41 9.56 7.47
CA ILE A 102 4.19 9.03 6.87
C ILE A 102 3.92 7.60 7.37
N THR A 103 4.96 6.78 7.45
CA THR A 103 4.85 5.40 7.95
C THR A 103 4.49 5.37 9.43
N GLY A 104 5.10 6.26 10.23
CA GLY A 104 4.78 6.45 11.63
C GLY A 104 3.34 6.89 11.86
N ARG A 105 2.81 7.75 11.00
CA ARG A 105 1.42 8.19 11.05
C ARG A 105 0.43 7.03 10.83
N PHE A 106 0.69 6.18 9.85
CA PHE A 106 -0.14 4.99 9.63
C PHE A 106 -0.01 3.98 10.79
N ARG A 107 1.20 3.75 11.29
CA ARG A 107 1.39 2.87 12.46
C ARG A 107 0.73 3.41 13.72
N ALA A 108 0.74 4.72 13.94
CA ALA A 108 0.04 5.33 15.08
C ALA A 108 -1.47 5.11 15.04
N VAL A 109 -2.07 4.98 13.84
CA VAL A 109 -3.51 4.74 13.68
C VAL A 109 -3.86 3.26 13.63
N PHE A 110 -3.03 2.44 12.97
CA PHE A 110 -3.35 1.05 12.64
C PHE A 110 -2.47 0.02 13.36
N GLY A 111 -1.50 0.47 14.15
CA GLY A 111 -0.63 -0.39 14.96
C GLY A 111 0.20 -1.37 14.13
N ASP A 112 0.31 -2.58 14.65
CA ASP A 112 1.15 -3.65 14.10
C ASP A 112 0.58 -4.32 12.84
N THR A 113 -0.58 -3.87 12.35
CA THR A 113 -1.15 -4.39 11.11
C THR A 113 -0.50 -3.82 9.85
N VAL A 114 0.44 -2.87 10.00
CA VAL A 114 1.11 -2.14 8.91
C VAL A 114 2.47 -2.74 8.61
N ALA A 115 2.64 -3.27 7.41
CA ALA A 115 3.92 -3.67 6.84
C ALA A 115 4.51 -2.58 5.94
N LEU A 116 5.83 -2.43 5.98
CA LEU A 116 6.59 -1.63 5.02
C LEU A 116 7.24 -2.53 3.97
N TRP A 117 7.21 -2.09 2.70
CA TRP A 117 7.79 -2.83 1.59
C TRP A 117 8.54 -1.90 0.63
N HIS A 118 9.87 -1.94 0.68
CA HIS A 118 10.74 -1.09 -0.15
C HIS A 118 12.09 -1.76 -0.45
N SER A 119 12.87 -1.15 -1.33
CA SER A 119 14.15 -1.69 -1.82
C SER A 119 15.22 -1.84 -0.73
N LYS A 120 15.20 -0.99 0.30
CA LYS A 120 16.20 -0.96 1.40
C LYS A 120 15.98 -2.04 2.46
N LEU A 121 14.91 -2.82 2.39
CA LEU A 121 14.72 -3.95 3.30
C LEU A 121 15.79 -5.03 3.05
N THR A 122 16.38 -5.55 4.13
CA THR A 122 17.28 -6.71 4.04
C THR A 122 16.54 -7.93 3.49
N HIS A 123 17.24 -8.88 2.95
CA HIS A 123 16.62 -10.14 2.48
C HIS A 123 15.85 -10.85 3.60
N ALA A 124 16.41 -10.90 4.80
CA ALA A 124 15.78 -11.51 5.96
C ALA A 124 14.48 -10.80 6.35
N THR A 125 14.52 -9.46 6.52
CA THR A 125 13.34 -8.66 6.84
C THR A 125 12.26 -8.80 5.75
N ARG A 126 12.67 -8.82 4.48
CA ARG A 126 11.75 -9.00 3.35
C ARG A 126 11.06 -10.37 3.40
N ALA A 127 11.81 -11.45 3.63
CA ALA A 127 11.27 -12.80 3.74
C ALA A 127 10.31 -12.93 4.94
N TRP A 128 10.68 -12.36 6.10
CA TRP A 128 9.83 -12.33 7.29
C TRP A 128 8.53 -11.54 7.03
N THR A 129 8.64 -10.32 6.49
CA THR A 129 7.47 -9.50 6.15
C THR A 129 6.54 -10.21 5.18
N TRP A 130 7.10 -10.87 4.15
CA TRP A 130 6.33 -11.66 3.20
C TRP A 130 5.55 -12.79 3.88
N LYS A 131 6.23 -13.56 4.75
CA LYS A 131 5.58 -14.63 5.52
C LYS A 131 4.40 -14.12 6.35
N LYS A 132 4.58 -12.98 7.04
CA LYS A 132 3.53 -12.34 7.84
C LYS A 132 2.37 -11.81 6.99
N ILE A 133 2.63 -11.26 5.80
CA ILE A 133 1.60 -10.87 4.84
C ILE A 133 0.80 -12.10 4.39
N CYS A 134 1.48 -13.21 4.02
CA CYS A 134 0.82 -14.46 3.64
C CYS A 134 -0.01 -15.06 4.78
N ALA A 135 0.44 -14.93 6.03
CA ALA A 135 -0.32 -15.36 7.20
C ALA A 135 -1.59 -14.51 7.42
N GLY A 136 -1.60 -13.26 6.95
CA GLY A 136 -2.68 -12.30 7.17
C GLY A 136 -2.52 -11.47 8.44
N GLU A 137 -1.33 -11.50 9.06
CA GLU A 137 -1.00 -10.70 10.23
C GLU A 137 -0.86 -9.23 9.84
N PHE A 138 -0.26 -8.95 8.68
CA PHE A 138 -0.27 -7.63 8.09
C PHE A 138 -1.46 -7.49 7.15
N ARG A 139 -2.25 -6.45 7.36
CA ARG A 139 -3.44 -6.13 6.57
C ARG A 139 -3.29 -4.86 5.75
N ILE A 140 -2.28 -4.05 6.06
CA ILE A 140 -1.89 -2.88 5.29
C ILE A 140 -0.44 -3.08 4.83
N VAL A 141 -0.20 -2.93 3.54
CA VAL A 141 1.16 -2.84 3.00
C VAL A 141 1.36 -1.44 2.44
N ILE A 142 2.33 -0.73 3.01
CA ILE A 142 2.79 0.56 2.49
C ILE A 142 4.13 0.35 1.83
N GLY A 143 4.27 0.76 0.59
CA GLY A 143 5.54 0.54 -0.08
C GLY A 143 5.70 1.25 -1.41
N ALA A 144 6.90 1.10 -1.96
CA ALA A 144 7.22 1.56 -3.29
C ALA A 144 6.64 0.62 -4.36
N ARG A 145 6.98 0.88 -5.60
CA ARG A 145 6.55 0.18 -6.81
C ARG A 145 6.31 -1.34 -6.63
N SER A 146 7.27 -2.06 -6.04
CA SER A 146 7.17 -3.53 -5.89
C SER A 146 6.16 -4.01 -4.86
N ALA A 147 5.65 -3.13 -3.99
CA ALA A 147 4.64 -3.47 -3.01
C ALA A 147 3.32 -3.92 -3.67
N ILE A 148 3.09 -3.52 -4.92
CA ILE A 148 1.90 -3.92 -5.66
C ILE A 148 1.79 -5.45 -5.84
N PHE A 149 2.87 -6.20 -5.73
CA PHE A 149 2.87 -7.67 -5.88
C PHE A 149 2.71 -8.43 -4.56
N THR A 150 2.60 -7.74 -3.44
CA THR A 150 2.45 -8.42 -2.14
C THR A 150 1.16 -9.23 -2.06
N PRO A 151 1.21 -10.47 -1.48
CA PRO A 151 0.10 -11.42 -1.51
C PRO A 151 -0.87 -11.21 -0.35
N LEU A 152 -1.41 -9.99 -0.22
CA LEU A 152 -2.42 -9.70 0.79
C LEU A 152 -3.69 -10.52 0.58
N LYS A 153 -4.16 -11.15 1.66
CA LYS A 153 -5.45 -11.83 1.68
C LYS A 153 -6.60 -10.81 1.68
N ASN A 154 -7.69 -11.13 1.01
CA ASN A 154 -8.91 -10.30 0.99
C ASN A 154 -8.62 -8.84 0.63
N LEU A 155 -7.83 -8.60 -0.42
CA LEU A 155 -7.54 -7.24 -0.88
C LEU A 155 -8.85 -6.50 -1.16
N GLY A 156 -9.00 -5.29 -0.59
CA GLY A 156 -10.21 -4.48 -0.68
C GLY A 156 -10.01 -3.10 -1.29
N LEU A 157 -8.78 -2.61 -1.29
CA LEU A 157 -8.45 -1.28 -1.81
C LEU A 157 -6.98 -1.24 -2.23
N VAL A 158 -6.71 -0.56 -3.33
CA VAL A 158 -5.36 -0.13 -3.70
C VAL A 158 -5.35 1.40 -3.80
N VAL A 159 -4.42 2.04 -3.13
CA VAL A 159 -4.16 3.48 -3.23
C VAL A 159 -2.81 3.67 -3.90
N VAL A 160 -2.74 4.57 -4.87
CA VAL A 160 -1.50 4.98 -5.55
C VAL A 160 -1.37 6.48 -5.39
N ASP A 161 -0.52 6.92 -4.49
CA ASP A 161 -0.24 8.34 -4.27
C ASP A 161 0.80 8.84 -5.28
N GLU A 162 0.67 10.09 -5.70
CA GLU A 162 1.47 10.72 -6.75
C GLU A 162 1.58 9.80 -8.00
N GLU A 163 0.42 9.40 -8.56
CA GLU A 163 0.29 8.38 -9.60
C GLU A 163 1.10 8.68 -10.88
N GLN A 164 1.42 9.97 -11.11
CA GLN A 164 2.22 10.44 -12.24
C GLN A 164 3.73 10.21 -12.05
N GLU A 165 4.17 9.78 -10.85
CA GLU A 165 5.59 9.70 -10.52
C GLU A 165 6.31 8.63 -11.34
N HIS A 166 7.40 9.02 -11.99
CA HIS A 166 8.19 8.15 -12.88
C HIS A 166 8.78 6.91 -12.16
N SER A 167 9.00 6.99 -10.84
CA SER A 167 9.53 5.87 -10.05
C SER A 167 8.62 4.63 -10.04
N TYR A 168 7.35 4.78 -10.44
CA TYR A 168 6.43 3.65 -10.62
C TYR A 168 6.68 2.83 -11.88
N LYS A 169 7.45 3.35 -12.82
CA LYS A 169 7.84 2.63 -14.02
C LYS A 169 9.12 1.81 -13.77
N GLN A 170 9.08 0.54 -14.11
CA GLN A 170 10.25 -0.33 -14.20
C GLN A 170 10.56 -0.59 -15.67
N ASP A 171 11.65 -0.03 -16.17
CA ASP A 171 12.06 -0.14 -17.56
C ASP A 171 13.46 -0.73 -17.76
N SER A 172 14.26 -0.81 -16.70
CA SER A 172 15.65 -1.30 -16.76
C SER A 172 15.80 -2.82 -16.57
N ILE A 173 14.87 -3.48 -15.88
CA ILE A 173 14.93 -4.91 -15.55
C ILE A 173 13.61 -5.57 -15.98
N ASN A 174 13.71 -6.77 -16.59
CA ASN A 174 12.50 -7.55 -16.88
C ASN A 174 11.95 -8.26 -15.64
N PRO A 175 10.61 -8.39 -15.50
CA PRO A 175 9.58 -7.85 -16.40
C PRO A 175 9.44 -6.32 -16.29
N ARG A 176 9.24 -5.66 -17.42
CA ARG A 176 8.93 -4.21 -17.44
C ARG A 176 7.47 -3.99 -17.11
N TYR A 177 7.17 -3.05 -16.22
CA TYR A 177 5.80 -2.73 -15.82
C TYR A 177 5.70 -1.31 -15.26
N HIS A 178 4.48 -0.80 -15.21
CA HIS A 178 4.12 0.41 -14.48
C HIS A 178 3.23 0.03 -13.30
N ALA A 179 3.60 0.40 -12.07
CA ALA A 179 2.88 -0.05 -10.88
C ALA A 179 1.42 0.46 -10.82
N ARG A 180 1.15 1.67 -11.37
CA ARG A 180 -0.21 2.20 -11.53
C ARG A 180 -1.07 1.26 -12.38
N ASP A 181 -0.54 0.83 -13.52
CA ASP A 181 -1.30 -0.03 -14.44
C ASP A 181 -1.53 -1.42 -13.85
N VAL A 182 -0.53 -1.94 -13.13
CA VAL A 182 -0.69 -3.19 -12.35
C VAL A 182 -1.72 -3.02 -11.25
N ALA A 183 -1.77 -1.85 -10.57
CA ALA A 183 -2.78 -1.55 -9.56
C ALA A 183 -4.19 -1.58 -10.14
N LEU A 184 -4.41 -0.93 -11.29
CA LEU A 184 -5.70 -0.95 -12.00
C LEU A 184 -6.07 -2.37 -12.43
N MET A 185 -5.13 -3.14 -12.95
CA MET A 185 -5.37 -4.54 -13.33
C MET A 185 -5.70 -5.42 -12.12
N ARG A 186 -4.98 -5.26 -10.99
CA ARG A 186 -5.31 -5.96 -9.74
C ARG A 186 -6.70 -5.57 -9.24
N GLY A 187 -7.04 -4.28 -9.30
CA GLY A 187 -8.38 -3.79 -8.97
C GLY A 187 -9.47 -4.47 -9.79
N LYS A 188 -9.24 -4.61 -11.10
CA LYS A 188 -10.16 -5.28 -12.03
C LYS A 188 -10.30 -6.78 -11.72
N ILE A 189 -9.18 -7.47 -11.47
CA ILE A 189 -9.18 -8.92 -11.14
C ILE A 189 -9.91 -9.18 -9.81
N HIS A 190 -9.62 -8.39 -8.78
CA HIS A 190 -10.23 -8.56 -7.46
C HIS A 190 -11.60 -7.90 -7.32
N LYS A 191 -12.08 -7.16 -8.33
CA LYS A 191 -13.33 -6.38 -8.30
C LYS A 191 -13.39 -5.41 -7.12
N ILE A 192 -12.35 -4.61 -6.98
CA ILE A 192 -12.17 -3.65 -5.89
C ILE A 192 -11.86 -2.26 -6.44
N PRO A 193 -12.15 -1.19 -5.68
CA PRO A 193 -11.76 0.16 -6.05
C PRO A 193 -10.24 0.35 -6.04
N VAL A 194 -9.79 1.23 -6.93
CA VAL A 194 -8.40 1.71 -6.99
C VAL A 194 -8.43 3.23 -6.93
N LEU A 195 -7.77 3.80 -5.94
CA LEU A 195 -7.65 5.23 -5.76
C LEU A 195 -6.30 5.71 -6.30
N LEU A 196 -6.31 6.41 -7.41
CA LEU A 196 -5.17 7.15 -7.93
C LEU A 196 -5.23 8.57 -7.35
N ALA A 197 -4.13 9.07 -6.85
CA ALA A 197 -4.11 10.41 -6.26
C ALA A 197 -2.91 11.22 -6.76
N SER A 198 -3.13 12.49 -7.03
CA SER A 198 -2.09 13.39 -7.51
C SER A 198 -2.48 14.86 -7.33
N ALA A 199 -1.48 15.74 -7.22
CA ALA A 199 -1.64 17.17 -7.40
C ALA A 199 -1.57 17.56 -8.89
N THR A 200 -0.89 16.77 -9.70
CA THR A 200 -0.66 16.98 -11.13
C THR A 200 -0.87 15.64 -11.87
N PRO A 201 -2.12 15.21 -12.05
CA PRO A 201 -2.43 13.92 -12.67
C PRO A 201 -1.75 13.75 -14.02
N SER A 202 -1.37 12.51 -14.36
CA SER A 202 -0.89 12.19 -15.69
C SER A 202 -1.98 12.46 -16.75
N LEU A 203 -1.56 12.78 -17.97
CA LEU A 203 -2.51 13.04 -19.06
C LEU A 203 -3.43 11.84 -19.29
N GLU A 204 -2.91 10.63 -19.19
CA GLU A 204 -3.68 9.39 -19.35
C GLU A 204 -4.75 9.24 -18.27
N SER A 205 -4.39 9.45 -16.99
CA SER A 205 -5.33 9.36 -15.89
C SER A 205 -6.41 10.43 -15.96
N TYR A 206 -6.02 11.66 -16.32
CA TYR A 206 -6.94 12.78 -16.47
C TYR A 206 -7.91 12.57 -17.63
N TYR A 207 -7.39 12.13 -18.80
CA TYR A 207 -8.21 11.85 -19.97
C TYR A 207 -9.24 10.73 -19.72
N ASN A 208 -8.82 9.65 -19.10
CA ASN A 208 -9.70 8.53 -18.76
C ASN A 208 -10.76 8.88 -17.71
N HIS A 209 -10.57 9.94 -16.92
CA HIS A 209 -11.56 10.43 -15.97
C HIS A 209 -12.68 11.24 -16.65
N ILE A 210 -12.38 11.92 -17.76
CA ILE A 210 -13.35 12.78 -18.45
C ILE A 210 -14.30 11.99 -19.37
N GLN A 211 -13.91 10.78 -19.78
CA GLN A 211 -14.75 9.86 -20.58
C GLN A 211 -15.68 9.01 -19.72
#